data_40b750b0327795d1974536dd7401d3d3
#
_entry.id   40b750b0327795d1974536dd7401d3d3
#
_cell.length_a   1.000
_cell.length_b   1.000
_cell.length_c   1.000
_cell.angle_alpha   90.00
_cell.angle_beta   90.00
_cell.angle_gamma   90.00
#
_symmetry.space_group_name_H-M   'P 1'
#
loop_
_entity.id
_entity.type
_entity.pdbx_description
1 polymer ?
#
loop_
_entity_poly.entity_id
_entity_poly.type
_entity_poly.pdbx_seq_one_letter_code
_entity_poly.pdbx_strand_id
1 'polypeptide(L)'
;MRARFVRLLAGTTSAAVVVATLLPQVSGGTPAESRNSVDGQSAADSQGNLHVPKDYRSAFEYLGCWAIADEKGPGAKQIHVVYASPGTVAAYRANGRFPDGTVLVKEVYAAVTSPMTTGTVSHAAKLTGWFVMVKDNHGHHAGNKLWGDGWGWSWFDVTNPSKTTSTDYKTDCLQCHEPARATERVYTDGYPVLER
;
A
#
# COMPACT_ATOMS: atom_id res chain seq x y z
N MET A 1 62.91 -75.49 24.33
CA MET A 1 62.47 -75.92 23.03
C MET A 1 61.24 -75.18 22.68
N ARG A 2 61.29 -74.22 21.76
CA ARG A 2 60.21 -73.26 21.44
C ARG A 2 59.71 -73.50 20.03
N ALA A 3 58.45 -73.97 19.92
CA ALA A 3 57.79 -74.11 18.62
C ALA A 3 57.25 -72.75 18.15
N ARG A 4 57.62 -72.38 16.90
CA ARG A 4 57.10 -71.15 16.28
C ARG A 4 55.89 -71.56 15.39
N PHE A 5 54.72 -71.01 15.73
CA PHE A 5 53.52 -71.06 14.91
C PHE A 5 53.55 -69.88 13.90
N VAL A 6 53.54 -70.23 12.61
CA VAL A 6 53.32 -69.29 11.56
C VAL A 6 51.85 -69.21 11.31
N ARG A 7 51.27 -67.97 11.48
CA ARG A 7 49.88 -67.67 11.09
C ARG A 7 49.86 -67.12 9.66
N LEU A 8 49.17 -67.81 8.80
CA LEU A 8 48.79 -67.32 7.48
C LEU A 8 47.65 -66.26 7.68
N LEU A 9 47.81 -65.05 7.16
CA LEU A 9 46.77 -64.07 7.05
C LEU A 9 46.14 -64.20 5.66
N ALA A 10 44.88 -64.66 5.64
CA ALA A 10 44.03 -64.60 4.41
C ALA A 10 43.46 -63.16 4.29
N GLY A 11 43.86 -62.46 3.29
CA GLY A 11 43.31 -61.16 2.94
C GLY A 11 41.98 -61.28 2.21
N THR A 12 40.91 -60.82 2.80
CA THR A 12 39.62 -60.64 2.10
C THR A 12 39.54 -59.23 1.51
N THR A 13 39.60 -59.15 0.23
CA THR A 13 39.33 -57.88 -0.51
C THR A 13 37.84 -57.62 -0.54
N SER A 14 37.37 -56.69 0.26
CA SER A 14 35.98 -56.18 0.15
C SER A 14 35.92 -55.15 -0.95
N ALA A 15 35.18 -55.44 -2.00
CA ALA A 15 34.84 -54.49 -3.04
C ALA A 15 33.75 -53.55 -2.52
N ALA A 16 34.10 -52.28 -2.33
CA ALA A 16 33.13 -51.25 -2.00
C ALA A 16 32.34 -50.82 -3.25
N VAL A 17 31.07 -51.19 -3.30
CA VAL A 17 30.14 -50.70 -4.31
C VAL A 17 29.73 -49.27 -3.91
N VAL A 18 30.23 -48.28 -4.65
CA VAL A 18 29.79 -46.88 -4.51
C VAL A 18 28.49 -46.73 -5.27
N VAL A 19 27.38 -46.74 -4.57
CA VAL A 19 26.08 -46.36 -5.13
C VAL A 19 26.04 -44.82 -5.18
N ALA A 20 26.25 -44.26 -6.35
CA ALA A 20 26.03 -42.83 -6.61
C ALA A 20 24.52 -42.56 -6.66
N THR A 21 23.96 -42.06 -5.56
CA THR A 21 22.60 -41.51 -5.55
C THR A 21 22.61 -40.14 -6.25
N LEU A 22 22.11 -40.13 -7.49
CA LEU A 22 21.75 -38.89 -8.19
C LEU A 22 20.57 -38.24 -7.48
N LEU A 23 20.83 -37.26 -6.62
CA LEU A 23 19.80 -36.35 -6.09
C LEU A 23 19.40 -35.40 -7.23
N PRO A 24 18.10 -35.21 -7.50
CA PRO A 24 17.68 -34.19 -8.45
C PRO A 24 18.08 -32.83 -7.90
N GLN A 25 18.88 -32.11 -8.65
CA GLN A 25 19.16 -30.69 -8.42
C GLN A 25 17.84 -29.94 -8.61
N VAL A 26 17.18 -29.57 -7.50
CA VAL A 26 16.13 -28.57 -7.52
C VAL A 26 16.81 -27.25 -7.85
N SER A 27 16.71 -26.82 -9.08
CA SER A 27 17.07 -25.48 -9.50
C SER A 27 16.20 -24.54 -8.71
N GLY A 28 16.75 -23.94 -7.66
CA GLY A 28 16.15 -22.83 -6.94
C GLY A 28 15.98 -21.69 -7.91
N GLY A 29 14.82 -21.63 -8.56
CA GLY A 29 14.38 -20.45 -9.25
C GLY A 29 14.29 -19.35 -8.19
N THR A 30 15.13 -18.33 -8.31
CA THR A 30 14.92 -17.04 -7.63
C THR A 30 13.46 -16.68 -7.84
N PRO A 31 12.70 -16.30 -6.78
CA PRO A 31 11.36 -15.78 -6.99
C PRO A 31 11.49 -14.63 -7.99
N ALA A 32 10.89 -14.81 -9.16
CA ALA A 32 10.74 -13.71 -10.09
C ALA A 32 10.01 -12.63 -9.31
N GLU A 33 10.70 -11.55 -9.01
CA GLU A 33 10.09 -10.31 -8.57
C GLU A 33 8.98 -10.02 -9.58
N SER A 34 7.76 -10.28 -9.17
CA SER A 34 6.58 -9.98 -9.97
C SER A 34 6.53 -8.46 -10.13
N ARG A 35 7.20 -7.95 -11.14
CA ARG A 35 6.99 -6.61 -11.66
C ARG A 35 5.66 -6.60 -12.40
N ASN A 36 4.59 -6.83 -11.67
CA ASN A 36 3.28 -6.41 -12.09
C ASN A 36 3.14 -4.91 -11.77
N SER A 37 3.90 -4.09 -12.47
CA SER A 37 3.51 -2.71 -12.71
C SER A 37 2.27 -2.77 -13.61
N VAL A 38 1.11 -2.88 -12.99
CA VAL A 38 -0.15 -2.69 -13.70
C VAL A 38 -0.21 -1.21 -14.02
N ASP A 39 -0.01 -0.84 -15.28
CA ASP A 39 -0.02 0.56 -15.78
C ASP A 39 -1.26 1.38 -15.35
N GLY A 40 -2.30 0.75 -14.82
CA GLY A 40 -3.49 1.38 -14.29
C GLY A 40 -3.43 1.80 -12.81
N GLN A 41 -2.40 1.40 -12.06
CA GLN A 41 -2.29 1.67 -10.61
C GLN A 41 -1.41 2.88 -10.28
N SER A 42 -0.64 3.38 -11.24
CA SER A 42 0.10 4.62 -11.07
C SER A 42 -0.86 5.80 -10.90
N ALA A 43 -0.52 6.74 -10.05
CA ALA A 43 -1.25 8.00 -9.86
C ALA A 43 -0.40 9.22 -10.21
N ALA A 44 0.81 9.00 -10.72
CA ALA A 44 1.70 10.06 -11.20
C ALA A 44 2.41 9.61 -12.48
N ASP A 45 2.59 10.54 -13.41
CA ASP A 45 3.44 10.34 -14.58
C ASP A 45 4.93 10.62 -14.26
N SER A 46 5.80 10.40 -15.22
CA SER A 46 7.26 10.65 -15.08
C SER A 46 7.63 12.10 -14.81
N GLN A 47 6.74 13.04 -15.04
CA GLN A 47 6.91 14.47 -14.79
C GLN A 47 6.33 14.87 -13.42
N GLY A 48 5.71 13.94 -12.71
CA GLY A 48 5.07 14.18 -11.43
C GLY A 48 3.68 14.81 -11.54
N ASN A 49 3.04 14.73 -12.70
CA ASN A 49 1.65 15.14 -12.83
C ASN A 49 0.77 14.05 -12.22
N LEU A 50 -0.02 14.44 -11.23
CA LEU A 50 -0.91 13.54 -10.50
C LEU A 50 -2.23 13.33 -11.23
N HIS A 51 -2.81 12.13 -11.08
CA HIS A 51 -4.12 11.78 -11.62
C HIS A 51 -4.84 10.76 -10.74
N VAL A 52 -6.15 10.63 -10.90
CA VAL A 52 -6.93 9.58 -10.25
C VAL A 52 -6.68 8.26 -10.97
N PRO A 53 -6.20 7.19 -10.31
CA PRO A 53 -6.04 5.88 -10.94
C PRO A 53 -7.38 5.34 -11.43
N LYS A 54 -7.43 4.70 -12.61
CA LYS A 54 -8.69 4.29 -13.22
C LYS A 54 -9.42 3.24 -12.37
N ASP A 55 -8.85 2.14 -12.08
CA ASP A 55 -9.55 1.00 -11.51
C ASP A 55 -9.35 0.85 -9.98
N TYR A 56 -9.06 1.96 -9.28
CA TYR A 56 -8.72 1.91 -7.84
C TYR A 56 -9.81 1.23 -6.99
N ARG A 57 -11.10 1.40 -7.29
CA ARG A 57 -12.18 0.79 -6.51
C ARG A 57 -12.16 -0.74 -6.51
N SER A 58 -11.69 -1.35 -7.59
CA SER A 58 -11.60 -2.81 -7.74
C SER A 58 -10.21 -3.37 -7.44
N ALA A 59 -9.16 -2.54 -7.57
CA ALA A 59 -7.78 -2.96 -7.49
C ALA A 59 -7.10 -2.59 -6.17
N PHE A 60 -7.56 -1.52 -5.48
CA PHE A 60 -6.94 -1.04 -4.25
C PHE A 60 -7.57 -1.63 -3.00
N GLU A 61 -6.81 -1.63 -1.92
CA GLU A 61 -7.22 -2.06 -0.60
C GLU A 61 -8.09 -0.97 0.06
N TYR A 62 -9.29 -1.32 0.51
CA TYR A 62 -10.12 -0.42 1.31
C TYR A 62 -9.49 -0.22 2.69
N LEU A 63 -9.19 1.02 3.07
CA LEU A 63 -8.64 1.34 4.38
C LEU A 63 -9.72 1.60 5.44
N GLY A 64 -10.73 2.36 5.09
CA GLY A 64 -11.77 2.79 6.01
C GLY A 64 -12.52 4.02 5.50
N CYS A 65 -13.38 4.56 6.36
CA CYS A 65 -14.11 5.78 6.05
C CYS A 65 -14.18 6.73 7.24
N TRP A 66 -14.37 8.01 6.94
CA TRP A 66 -14.61 9.06 7.90
C TRP A 66 -15.96 9.71 7.61
N ALA A 67 -16.80 9.81 8.63
CA ALA A 67 -18.01 10.62 8.59
C ALA A 67 -17.69 12.00 9.18
N ILE A 68 -17.67 13.01 8.34
CA ILE A 68 -17.44 14.38 8.77
C ILE A 68 -18.76 14.94 9.31
N ALA A 69 -18.81 15.24 10.59
CA ALA A 69 -20.03 15.71 11.26
C ALA A 69 -20.55 17.02 10.64
N ASP A 70 -21.86 17.15 10.62
CA ASP A 70 -22.51 18.43 10.33
C ASP A 70 -22.54 19.26 11.62
N GLU A 71 -21.89 20.42 11.62
CA GLU A 71 -21.87 21.33 12.76
C GLU A 71 -23.20 22.05 13.00
N LYS A 72 -24.10 22.01 12.02
CA LYS A 72 -25.40 22.74 12.05
C LYS A 72 -26.60 21.85 12.32
N GLY A 73 -26.39 20.54 12.31
CA GLY A 73 -27.49 19.59 12.49
C GLY A 73 -27.00 18.17 12.79
N PRO A 74 -27.92 17.22 13.01
CA PRO A 74 -27.57 15.83 13.23
C PRO A 74 -27.04 15.18 11.96
N GLY A 75 -26.05 14.27 12.12
CA GLY A 75 -25.53 13.46 11.05
C GLY A 75 -24.21 13.96 10.47
N ALA A 76 -23.91 13.55 9.26
CA ALA A 76 -22.69 13.89 8.55
C ALA A 76 -22.96 14.88 7.39
N LYS A 77 -22.05 15.83 7.19
CA LYS A 77 -22.03 16.68 5.99
C LYS A 77 -21.32 16.03 4.81
N GLN A 78 -20.35 15.15 5.10
CA GLN A 78 -19.58 14.42 4.09
C GLN A 78 -19.22 13.03 4.59
N ILE A 79 -19.04 12.09 3.64
CA ILE A 79 -18.47 10.77 3.87
C ILE A 79 -17.21 10.69 3.03
N HIS A 80 -16.09 10.39 3.67
CA HIS A 80 -14.80 10.16 3.04
C HIS A 80 -14.50 8.66 3.03
N VAL A 81 -14.23 8.10 1.86
CA VAL A 81 -13.86 6.68 1.70
C VAL A 81 -12.44 6.61 1.16
N VAL A 82 -11.58 5.81 1.81
CA VAL A 82 -10.15 5.81 1.49
C VAL A 82 -9.68 4.42 1.07
N TYR A 83 -8.91 4.42 0.00
CA TYR A 83 -8.27 3.25 -0.59
C TYR A 83 -6.77 3.45 -0.68
N ALA A 84 -6.01 2.36 -0.57
CA ALA A 84 -4.56 2.33 -0.76
C ALA A 84 -4.17 1.36 -1.88
N SER A 85 -3.07 1.63 -2.57
CA SER A 85 -2.52 0.71 -3.57
C SER A 85 -2.22 -0.66 -2.98
N PRO A 86 -2.27 -1.75 -3.78
CA PRO A 86 -2.13 -3.11 -3.30
C PRO A 86 -0.83 -3.36 -2.52
N GLY A 87 -0.93 -4.14 -1.44
CA GLY A 87 0.19 -4.48 -0.56
C GLY A 87 0.54 -3.41 0.48
N THR A 88 -0.11 -2.24 0.41
CA THR A 88 0.13 -1.14 1.37
C THR A 88 -0.22 -1.53 2.80
N VAL A 89 -1.36 -2.19 3.00
CA VAL A 89 -1.82 -2.62 4.35
C VAL A 89 -0.81 -3.58 4.98
N ALA A 90 -0.40 -4.61 4.25
CA ALA A 90 0.57 -5.60 4.74
C ALA A 90 1.92 -4.95 5.08
N ALA A 91 2.41 -4.08 4.21
CA ALA A 91 3.69 -3.39 4.41
C ALA A 91 3.63 -2.39 5.59
N TYR A 92 2.54 -1.63 5.72
CA TYR A 92 2.35 -0.71 6.84
C TYR A 92 2.27 -1.45 8.17
N ARG A 93 1.50 -2.55 8.24
CA ARG A 93 1.41 -3.38 9.47
C ARG A 93 2.76 -3.96 9.88
N ALA A 94 3.60 -4.34 8.93
CA ALA A 94 4.94 -4.87 9.20
C ALA A 94 5.91 -3.78 9.69
N ASN A 95 5.86 -2.58 9.12
CA ASN A 95 6.92 -1.58 9.27
C ASN A 95 6.49 -0.30 10.00
N GLY A 96 5.18 -0.03 10.11
CA GLY A 96 4.63 1.23 10.66
C GLY A 96 4.85 2.44 9.75
N ARG A 97 5.11 2.19 8.45
CA ARG A 97 5.38 3.23 7.45
C ARG A 97 4.78 2.84 6.12
N PHE A 98 4.37 3.86 5.37
CA PHE A 98 3.91 3.68 4.00
C PHE A 98 5.12 3.44 3.08
N PRO A 99 5.12 2.36 2.26
CA PRO A 99 6.14 2.15 1.24
C PRO A 99 6.23 3.31 0.26
N ASP A 100 7.40 3.51 -0.30
CA ASP A 100 7.57 4.42 -1.42
C ASP A 100 6.68 4.02 -2.60
N GLY A 101 6.11 5.01 -3.29
CA GLY A 101 5.15 4.76 -4.37
C GLY A 101 3.73 4.38 -3.91
N THR A 102 3.46 4.24 -2.59
CA THR A 102 2.08 4.04 -2.12
C THR A 102 1.15 5.13 -2.66
N VAL A 103 0.04 4.72 -3.22
CA VAL A 103 -1.03 5.62 -3.65
C VAL A 103 -2.20 5.54 -2.68
N LEU A 104 -2.63 6.68 -2.17
CA LEU A 104 -3.87 6.82 -1.40
C LEU A 104 -4.88 7.58 -2.24
N VAL A 105 -6.09 7.04 -2.35
CA VAL A 105 -7.22 7.70 -3.01
C VAL A 105 -8.33 7.89 -1.99
N LYS A 106 -8.70 9.14 -1.73
CA LYS A 106 -9.82 9.49 -0.86
C LYS A 106 -10.96 10.07 -1.67
N GLU A 107 -12.06 9.33 -1.75
CA GLU A 107 -13.32 9.82 -2.28
C GLU A 107 -14.01 10.73 -1.27
N VAL A 108 -14.56 11.83 -1.74
CA VAL A 108 -15.36 12.75 -0.94
C VAL A 108 -16.78 12.76 -1.47
N TYR A 109 -17.72 12.34 -0.64
CA TYR A 109 -19.15 12.35 -0.95
C TYR A 109 -19.87 13.39 -0.10
N ALA A 110 -20.84 14.08 -0.68
CA ALA A 110 -21.90 14.70 0.09
C ALA A 110 -22.65 13.61 0.88
N ALA A 111 -23.09 13.90 2.08
CA ALA A 111 -23.89 12.96 2.86
C ALA A 111 -25.37 13.33 2.82
N VAL A 112 -26.21 12.29 2.95
CA VAL A 112 -27.65 12.40 3.23
C VAL A 112 -27.93 11.71 4.54
N THR A 113 -28.67 12.41 5.41
CA THR A 113 -29.11 11.88 6.71
C THR A 113 -30.61 11.66 6.69
N SER A 114 -31.05 10.47 7.07
CA SER A 114 -32.46 10.09 7.09
C SER A 114 -32.77 9.07 8.19
N PRO A 115 -34.02 9.02 8.68
CA PRO A 115 -34.43 8.00 9.61
C PRO A 115 -34.51 6.62 8.90
N MET A 116 -34.04 5.59 9.59
CA MET A 116 -34.16 4.18 9.17
C MET A 116 -34.58 3.33 10.38
N THR A 117 -34.86 2.05 10.17
CA THR A 117 -35.26 1.12 11.25
C THR A 117 -34.20 0.96 12.34
N THR A 118 -32.92 1.14 11.99
CA THR A 118 -31.78 1.11 12.93
C THR A 118 -31.54 2.44 13.64
N GLY A 119 -32.29 3.48 13.33
CA GLY A 119 -32.11 4.85 13.83
C GLY A 119 -31.84 5.85 12.72
N THR A 120 -31.49 7.08 13.08
CA THR A 120 -31.05 8.10 12.12
C THR A 120 -29.65 7.79 11.63
N VAL A 121 -29.49 7.65 10.31
CA VAL A 121 -28.22 7.29 9.66
C VAL A 121 -27.80 8.34 8.63
N SER A 122 -26.49 8.47 8.42
CA SER A 122 -25.92 9.21 7.29
C SER A 122 -25.27 8.24 6.34
N HIS A 123 -25.46 8.43 5.03
CA HIS A 123 -24.80 7.65 3.99
C HIS A 123 -24.27 8.52 2.87
N ALA A 124 -23.32 7.97 2.11
CA ALA A 124 -22.75 8.63 0.94
C ALA A 124 -23.84 8.86 -0.11
N ALA A 125 -23.87 10.07 -0.67
CA ALA A 125 -24.78 10.46 -1.75
C ALA A 125 -23.96 10.83 -3.00
N LYS A 126 -23.91 12.09 -3.38
CA LYS A 126 -23.19 12.53 -4.58
C LYS A 126 -21.69 12.60 -4.33
N LEU A 127 -20.90 11.94 -5.17
CA LEU A 127 -19.44 12.12 -5.21
C LEU A 127 -19.12 13.57 -5.63
N THR A 128 -18.23 14.22 -4.91
CA THR A 128 -17.79 15.60 -5.18
C THR A 128 -16.40 15.65 -5.80
N GLY A 129 -15.54 14.65 -5.48
CA GLY A 129 -14.21 14.56 -6.06
C GLY A 129 -13.30 13.62 -5.26
N TRP A 130 -12.01 13.73 -5.54
CA TRP A 130 -10.99 12.87 -4.96
C TRP A 130 -9.78 13.66 -4.47
N PHE A 131 -9.28 13.32 -3.30
CA PHE A 131 -7.88 13.57 -2.96
C PHE A 131 -7.04 12.36 -3.37
N VAL A 132 -5.90 12.63 -3.98
CA VAL A 132 -4.89 11.62 -4.30
C VAL A 132 -3.57 12.02 -3.68
N MET A 133 -2.96 11.08 -2.94
CA MET A 133 -1.62 11.22 -2.39
C MET A 133 -0.74 10.10 -2.92
N VAL A 134 0.51 10.43 -3.29
CA VAL A 134 1.51 9.45 -3.74
C VAL A 134 2.74 9.57 -2.87
N LYS A 135 3.15 8.49 -2.21
CA LYS A 135 4.32 8.46 -1.33
C LYS A 135 5.60 8.65 -2.12
N ASP A 136 6.42 9.59 -1.68
CA ASP A 136 7.73 9.90 -2.26
C ASP A 136 8.77 10.07 -1.14
N ASN A 137 9.40 8.97 -0.77
CA ASN A 137 10.44 8.97 0.27
C ASN A 137 11.77 9.53 -0.22
N HIS A 138 11.95 9.67 -1.52
CA HIS A 138 13.23 10.01 -2.15
C HIS A 138 13.27 11.42 -2.74
N GLY A 139 12.12 12.09 -2.84
CA GLY A 139 12.04 13.45 -3.40
C GLY A 139 12.24 13.47 -4.92
N HIS A 140 11.70 12.47 -5.63
CA HIS A 140 11.86 12.33 -7.09
C HIS A 140 11.34 13.54 -7.88
N HIS A 141 10.39 14.27 -7.32
CA HIS A 141 9.76 15.42 -7.97
C HIS A 141 10.12 16.74 -7.29
N ALA A 142 11.35 16.87 -6.82
CA ALA A 142 11.85 18.10 -6.19
C ALA A 142 11.62 19.33 -7.11
N GLY A 143 11.08 20.41 -6.53
CA GLY A 143 10.73 21.64 -7.27
C GLY A 143 9.31 21.67 -7.84
N ASN A 144 8.60 20.56 -7.92
CA ASN A 144 7.18 20.53 -8.23
C ASN A 144 6.37 20.93 -6.97
N LYS A 145 5.55 21.99 -7.09
CA LYS A 145 4.78 22.53 -5.95
C LYS A 145 3.72 21.60 -5.38
N LEU A 146 3.40 20.51 -6.05
CA LEU A 146 2.48 19.50 -5.53
C LEU A 146 3.20 18.39 -4.76
N TRP A 147 4.55 18.44 -4.66
CA TRP A 147 5.34 17.40 -4.02
C TRP A 147 6.18 17.96 -2.87
N GLY A 148 6.10 17.30 -1.74
CA GLY A 148 6.88 17.62 -0.56
C GLY A 148 6.35 16.94 0.70
N ASP A 149 7.12 17.02 1.79
CA ASP A 149 6.82 16.36 3.06
C ASP A 149 6.57 14.84 2.91
N GLY A 150 7.25 14.21 1.93
CA GLY A 150 7.21 12.78 1.65
C GLY A 150 6.02 12.32 0.81
N TRP A 151 5.29 13.24 0.19
CA TRP A 151 4.12 12.93 -0.62
C TRP A 151 3.97 13.84 -1.83
N GLY A 152 3.32 13.34 -2.89
CA GLY A 152 2.61 14.13 -3.88
C GLY A 152 1.17 14.35 -3.42
N TRP A 153 0.59 15.53 -3.68
CA TRP A 153 -0.68 15.97 -3.12
C TRP A 153 -1.58 16.56 -4.20
N SER A 154 -2.84 16.15 -4.25
CA SER A 154 -3.75 16.70 -5.24
C SER A 154 -5.22 16.53 -4.86
N TRP A 155 -6.04 17.47 -5.34
CA TRP A 155 -7.49 17.37 -5.37
C TRP A 155 -7.99 17.39 -6.81
N PHE A 156 -8.96 16.52 -7.10
CA PHE A 156 -9.66 16.43 -8.39
C PHE A 156 -11.14 16.62 -8.17
N ASP A 157 -11.72 17.59 -8.84
CA ASP A 157 -13.17 17.78 -8.85
C ASP A 157 -13.83 16.74 -9.77
N VAL A 158 -15.03 16.27 -9.39
CA VAL A 158 -15.78 15.28 -10.17
C VAL A 158 -16.14 15.78 -11.58
N THR A 159 -16.23 17.09 -11.77
CA THR A 159 -16.50 17.69 -13.08
C THR A 159 -15.29 17.68 -14.01
N ASN A 160 -14.07 17.51 -13.46
CA ASN A 160 -12.84 17.41 -14.24
C ASN A 160 -11.82 16.48 -13.56
N PRO A 161 -12.02 15.16 -13.60
CA PRO A 161 -11.17 14.20 -12.89
C PRO A 161 -9.78 14.00 -13.51
N SER A 162 -9.51 14.57 -14.66
CA SER A 162 -8.22 14.47 -15.36
C SER A 162 -7.23 15.59 -15.01
N LYS A 163 -7.69 16.64 -14.31
CA LYS A 163 -6.86 17.80 -13.98
C LYS A 163 -7.04 18.20 -12.53
N THR A 164 -5.95 18.18 -11.78
CA THR A 164 -5.97 18.67 -10.41
C THR A 164 -6.25 20.17 -10.35
N THR A 165 -6.97 20.58 -9.32
CA THR A 165 -7.17 22.01 -9.00
C THR A 165 -6.19 22.49 -7.93
N SER A 166 -5.41 21.57 -7.32
CA SER A 166 -4.34 21.94 -6.39
C SER A 166 -3.20 22.63 -7.14
N THR A 167 -2.62 23.64 -6.49
CA THR A 167 -1.56 24.48 -7.08
C THR A 167 -0.28 24.49 -6.27
N ASP A 168 -0.39 24.35 -4.95
CA ASP A 168 0.73 24.26 -4.01
C ASP A 168 0.29 23.46 -2.78
N TYR A 169 0.97 22.31 -2.51
CA TYR A 169 0.59 21.44 -1.42
C TYR A 169 0.66 22.12 -0.04
N LYS A 170 1.52 23.11 0.12
CA LYS A 170 1.69 23.82 1.40
C LYS A 170 0.47 24.63 1.78
N THR A 171 -0.16 25.25 0.77
CA THR A 171 -1.37 26.05 0.98
C THR A 171 -2.64 25.21 0.91
N ASP A 172 -2.67 24.23 0.02
CA ASP A 172 -3.91 23.53 -0.33
C ASP A 172 -4.15 22.26 0.52
N CYS A 173 -3.07 21.66 1.09
CA CYS A 173 -3.14 20.33 1.72
C CYS A 173 -2.50 20.28 3.12
N LEU A 174 -1.28 20.82 3.25
CA LEU A 174 -0.40 20.57 4.40
C LEU A 174 -1.01 21.00 5.74
N GLN A 175 -1.69 22.14 5.78
CA GLN A 175 -2.26 22.67 7.00
C GLN A 175 -3.24 21.69 7.67
N CYS A 176 -4.10 21.05 6.86
CA CYS A 176 -5.03 20.04 7.37
C CYS A 176 -4.33 18.73 7.75
N HIS A 177 -3.17 18.43 7.19
CA HIS A 177 -2.44 17.19 7.42
C HIS A 177 -1.31 17.32 8.46
N GLU A 178 -0.97 18.54 8.90
CA GLU A 178 0.07 18.77 9.91
C GLU A 178 -0.19 18.07 11.26
N PRO A 179 -1.43 18.02 11.79
CA PRO A 179 -1.70 17.29 13.04
C PRO A 179 -1.38 15.79 12.96
N ALA A 180 -1.44 15.19 11.77
CA ALA A 180 -1.11 13.76 11.53
C ALA A 180 0.37 13.54 11.16
N ARG A 181 1.27 14.46 11.48
CA ARG A 181 2.70 14.38 11.14
C ARG A 181 3.37 13.12 11.68
N ALA A 182 3.01 12.68 12.87
CA ALA A 182 3.56 11.50 13.52
C ALA A 182 3.24 10.18 12.78
N THR A 183 2.17 10.17 11.99
CA THR A 183 1.70 9.04 11.17
C THR A 183 1.88 9.34 9.69
N GLU A 184 3.00 9.97 9.35
CA GLU A 184 3.34 10.36 7.97
C GLU A 184 2.25 11.21 7.29
N ARG A 185 1.57 12.08 8.06
CA ARG A 185 0.50 12.99 7.62
C ARG A 185 -0.79 12.29 7.17
N VAL A 186 -0.98 11.04 7.56
CA VAL A 186 -2.19 10.25 7.30
C VAL A 186 -2.92 10.02 8.62
N TYR A 187 -4.20 10.33 8.69
CA TYR A 187 -5.04 10.07 9.86
C TYR A 187 -5.39 8.58 9.93
N THR A 188 -4.52 7.79 10.56
CA THR A 188 -4.63 6.32 10.59
C THR A 188 -5.68 5.80 11.55
N ASP A 189 -6.13 6.59 12.53
CA ASP A 189 -7.11 6.18 13.55
C ASP A 189 -8.44 5.71 12.97
N GLY A 190 -8.82 6.21 11.77
CA GLY A 190 -10.02 5.78 11.04
C GLY A 190 -9.82 4.58 10.14
N TYR A 191 -8.66 3.91 10.20
CA TYR A 191 -8.30 2.81 9.33
C TYR A 191 -7.93 1.55 10.12
N PRO A 192 -8.92 0.81 10.65
CA PRO A 192 -8.67 -0.37 11.50
C PRO A 192 -7.79 -1.44 10.85
N VAL A 193 -7.81 -1.52 9.51
CA VAL A 193 -6.96 -2.46 8.76
C VAL A 193 -5.46 -2.16 8.90
N LEU A 194 -5.06 -0.95 9.32
CA LEU A 194 -3.67 -0.55 9.55
C LEU A 194 -3.21 -0.84 10.99
N GLU A 195 -4.08 -1.25 11.89
CA GLU A 195 -3.72 -1.60 13.28
C GLU A 195 -2.66 -2.71 13.31
N ARG A 196 -1.73 -2.57 14.28
CA ARG A 196 -0.52 -3.41 14.41
C ARG A 196 -0.61 -4.26 15.66
#